data_1b802c6f0a93e9af94c2461fdf6d1019
#
_entry.id   1b802c6f0a93e9af94c2461fdf6d1019
#
_cell.length_a   1.000
_cell.length_b   1.000
_cell.length_c   1.000
_cell.angle_alpha   90.00
_cell.angle_beta   90.00
_cell.angle_gamma   90.00
#
_symmetry.space_group_name_H-M   'P 1'
#
loop_
_entity.id
_entity.type
_entity.pdbx_description
1 polymer ?
#
loop_
_entity_poly.entity_id
_entity_poly.type
_entity_poly.pdbx_seq_one_letter_code
_entity_poly.pdbx_strand_id
1 'polypeptide(L)'
;MKYYGTLGPACVSADILRKMMQAGMTGIRLNLSHKSLSESRDWIDTYFEAAGKEGIQPDFMIDLMGPELRIGVLPGEMVLADGRKVILGGRQIPVPNAVIPFLKEGQIVSLDDGKIELGVESIDNGKAVCRVLRGGRLTSRKSIVLPGCSIRQPVLTSMDHANLSCAREYGVTEVMLPFVRGKEDLQELQEELKKQGCEDIRIFAKIENMEGVRNLKEILPECDTVVIAR
;
A
#
# COMPACT_ATOMS: atom_id res chain seq x y z
N MET A 1 -2.14 26.09 -1.58
CA MET A 1 -2.35 24.74 -2.11
C MET A 1 -1.00 24.02 -2.04
N LYS A 2 -0.95 22.76 -1.63
CA LYS A 2 0.29 21.97 -1.57
C LYS A 2 0.34 21.02 -2.76
N TYR A 3 1.52 20.83 -3.33
CA TYR A 3 1.76 19.92 -4.46
C TYR A 3 2.82 18.89 -4.08
N TYR A 4 2.48 17.61 -4.20
CA TYR A 4 3.36 16.51 -3.88
C TYR A 4 3.79 15.75 -5.13
N GLY A 5 5.09 15.52 -5.25
CA GLY A 5 5.65 14.57 -6.21
C GLY A 5 5.86 13.19 -5.57
N THR A 6 5.79 12.11 -6.34
CA THR A 6 6.21 10.80 -5.83
C THR A 6 7.70 10.62 -6.12
N LEU A 7 8.48 10.39 -5.05
CA LEU A 7 9.92 10.09 -5.16
C LEU A 7 10.10 8.68 -5.73
N GLY A 8 10.82 8.60 -6.81
CA GLY A 8 11.08 7.36 -7.52
C GLY A 8 12.27 7.48 -8.48
N PRO A 9 12.70 6.39 -9.13
CA PRO A 9 13.92 6.36 -9.94
C PRO A 9 14.01 7.46 -11.01
N ALA A 10 12.86 7.94 -11.49
CA ALA A 10 12.79 8.97 -12.54
C ALA A 10 13.10 10.39 -12.03
N CYS A 11 13.07 10.64 -10.73
CA CYS A 11 13.20 12.00 -10.18
C CYS A 11 14.16 12.14 -9.01
N VAL A 12 14.99 11.13 -8.70
CA VAL A 12 15.92 11.14 -7.55
C VAL A 12 17.18 11.97 -7.74
N SER A 13 17.38 12.62 -8.88
CA SER A 13 18.54 13.52 -9.05
C SER A 13 18.24 14.90 -8.46
N ALA A 14 19.26 15.53 -7.85
CA ALA A 14 19.13 16.84 -7.25
C ALA A 14 18.62 17.90 -8.25
N ASP A 15 19.07 17.86 -9.50
CA ASP A 15 18.65 18.81 -10.53
C ASP A 15 17.16 18.68 -10.89
N ILE A 16 16.62 17.45 -10.95
CA ILE A 16 15.21 17.23 -11.22
C ILE A 16 14.40 17.69 -10.02
N LEU A 17 14.78 17.31 -8.81
CA LEU A 17 14.09 17.71 -7.57
C LEU A 17 14.05 19.24 -7.43
N ARG A 18 15.15 19.93 -7.69
CA ARG A 18 15.19 21.40 -7.69
C ARG A 18 14.23 22.00 -8.72
N LYS A 19 14.20 21.49 -9.96
CA LYS A 19 13.24 21.93 -10.99
C LYS A 19 11.78 21.69 -10.59
N MET A 20 11.49 20.57 -9.93
CA MET A 20 10.15 20.30 -9.40
C MET A 20 9.76 21.30 -8.31
N MET A 21 10.67 21.64 -7.40
CA MET A 21 10.45 22.65 -6.37
C MET A 21 10.26 24.05 -6.98
N GLN A 22 11.09 24.43 -7.95
CA GLN A 22 10.96 25.70 -8.69
C GLN A 22 9.65 25.79 -9.46
N ALA A 23 9.10 24.64 -9.91
CA ALA A 23 7.78 24.55 -10.51
C ALA A 23 6.61 24.57 -9.50
N GLY A 24 6.90 24.66 -8.19
CA GLY A 24 5.91 24.80 -7.13
C GLY A 24 5.66 23.54 -6.30
N MET A 25 6.48 22.49 -6.44
CA MET A 25 6.37 21.32 -5.55
C MET A 25 6.70 21.72 -4.11
N THR A 26 5.82 21.35 -3.17
CA THR A 26 5.95 21.68 -1.74
C THR A 26 6.36 20.49 -0.88
N GLY A 27 6.25 19.28 -1.41
CA GLY A 27 6.58 18.06 -0.68
C GLY A 27 6.75 16.85 -1.60
N ILE A 28 7.24 15.77 -1.04
CA ILE A 28 7.31 14.46 -1.73
C ILE A 28 6.56 13.39 -0.96
N ARG A 29 6.10 12.41 -1.72
CA ARG A 29 5.58 11.14 -1.21
C ARG A 29 6.56 10.02 -1.56
N LEU A 30 6.98 9.25 -0.55
CA LEU A 30 7.74 8.00 -0.71
C LEU A 30 6.81 6.81 -0.47
N ASN A 31 6.66 5.95 -1.47
CA ASN A 31 5.83 4.74 -1.34
C ASN A 31 6.66 3.59 -0.74
N LEU A 32 6.34 3.21 0.48
CA LEU A 32 7.06 2.18 1.24
C LEU A 32 6.66 0.74 0.85
N SER A 33 5.72 0.54 -0.07
CA SER A 33 5.44 -0.80 -0.63
C SER A 33 6.59 -1.38 -1.45
N HIS A 34 7.53 -0.55 -1.89
CA HIS A 34 8.64 -0.95 -2.76
C HIS A 34 9.99 -0.97 -2.05
N LYS A 35 10.22 -0.03 -1.14
CA LYS A 35 11.46 0.16 -0.38
C LYS A 35 11.14 0.72 1.00
N SER A 36 11.91 0.31 2.01
CA SER A 36 11.86 0.92 3.34
C SER A 36 12.48 2.31 3.36
N LEU A 37 12.28 3.05 4.46
CA LEU A 37 12.98 4.32 4.69
C LEU A 37 14.50 4.13 4.65
N SER A 38 15.02 3.09 5.31
CA SER A 38 16.46 2.82 5.36
C SER A 38 17.07 2.52 3.98
N GLU A 39 16.35 1.78 3.13
CA GLU A 39 16.79 1.50 1.74
C GLU A 39 16.69 2.74 0.82
N SER A 40 16.00 3.79 1.28
CA SER A 40 15.77 5.02 0.51
C SER A 40 16.58 6.20 1.01
N ARG A 41 17.53 6.00 1.95
CA ARG A 41 18.31 7.06 2.58
C ARG A 41 18.94 8.01 1.55
N ASP A 42 19.68 7.49 0.57
CA ASP A 42 20.34 8.32 -0.45
C ASP A 42 19.36 9.22 -1.22
N TRP A 43 18.15 8.74 -1.47
CA TRP A 43 17.11 9.50 -2.15
C TRP A 43 16.55 10.62 -1.26
N ILE A 44 16.37 10.31 0.02
CA ILE A 44 15.87 11.24 1.04
C ILE A 44 16.89 12.33 1.28
N ASP A 45 18.16 11.99 1.44
CA ASP A 45 19.26 12.94 1.64
C ASP A 45 19.39 13.88 0.43
N THR A 46 19.31 13.34 -0.80
CA THR A 46 19.32 14.15 -2.04
C THR A 46 18.12 15.11 -2.09
N TYR A 47 16.95 14.68 -1.61
CA TYR A 47 15.76 15.53 -1.57
C TYR A 47 15.94 16.71 -0.60
N PHE A 48 16.36 16.44 0.62
CA PHE A 48 16.59 17.52 1.61
C PHE A 48 17.72 18.44 1.23
N GLU A 49 18.80 17.94 0.62
CA GLU A 49 19.88 18.78 0.06
C GLU A 49 19.35 19.71 -1.04
N ALA A 50 18.53 19.18 -1.96
CA ALA A 50 17.91 19.97 -3.02
C ALA A 50 17.00 21.07 -2.45
N ALA A 51 16.19 20.75 -1.44
CA ALA A 51 15.29 21.68 -0.76
C ALA A 51 16.09 22.80 -0.03
N GLY A 52 17.17 22.42 0.66
CA GLY A 52 18.03 23.39 1.31
C GLY A 52 18.66 24.40 0.34
N LYS A 53 19.08 23.95 -0.86
CA LYS A 53 19.59 24.82 -1.92
C LYS A 53 18.55 25.80 -2.48
N GLU A 54 17.28 25.41 -2.48
CA GLU A 54 16.16 26.28 -2.91
C GLU A 54 15.56 27.12 -1.76
N GLY A 55 16.07 26.97 -0.52
CA GLY A 55 15.57 27.68 0.66
C GLY A 55 14.17 27.29 1.07
N ILE A 56 13.75 26.06 0.74
CA ILE A 56 12.41 25.50 1.00
C ILE A 56 12.50 24.57 2.21
N GLN A 57 11.50 24.68 3.13
CA GLN A 57 11.25 23.68 4.15
C GLN A 57 10.15 22.75 3.63
N PRO A 58 10.52 21.59 3.07
CA PRO A 58 9.58 20.76 2.36
C PRO A 58 8.83 19.79 3.27
N ASP A 59 7.62 19.41 2.87
CA ASP A 59 6.93 18.28 3.49
C ASP A 59 7.50 16.95 2.98
N PHE A 60 7.65 15.98 3.87
CA PHE A 60 8.05 14.62 3.51
C PHE A 60 7.01 13.61 4.00
N MET A 61 6.26 13.06 3.05
CA MET A 61 5.21 12.09 3.29
C MET A 61 5.70 10.68 3.01
N ILE A 62 5.48 9.78 3.96
CA ILE A 62 5.60 8.34 3.74
C ILE A 62 4.21 7.73 3.53
N ASP A 63 4.06 6.91 2.49
CA ASP A 63 2.86 6.12 2.23
C ASP A 63 3.16 4.68 2.66
N LEU A 64 2.56 4.27 3.77
CA LEU A 64 2.75 2.96 4.39
C LEU A 64 2.32 1.84 3.46
N MET A 65 2.89 0.66 3.65
CA MET A 65 2.51 -0.51 2.86
C MET A 65 1.10 -0.97 3.21
N GLY A 66 0.74 -0.93 4.49
CA GLY A 66 -0.52 -1.46 5.00
C GLY A 66 -0.68 -2.96 4.76
N PRO A 67 -1.84 -3.51 5.13
CA PRO A 67 -2.10 -4.95 5.11
C PRO A 67 -2.58 -5.44 3.73
N GLU A 68 -1.99 -5.00 2.64
CA GLU A 68 -2.39 -5.47 1.32
C GLU A 68 -2.12 -6.97 1.16
N LEU A 69 -3.18 -7.69 0.83
CA LEU A 69 -3.05 -9.12 0.54
C LEU A 69 -2.42 -9.31 -0.85
N ARG A 70 -1.32 -10.04 -0.88
CA ARG A 70 -0.58 -10.35 -2.11
C ARG A 70 -0.35 -11.84 -2.24
N ILE A 71 -0.36 -12.36 -3.45
CA ILE A 71 0.06 -13.73 -3.71
C ILE A 71 1.55 -13.91 -3.36
N GLY A 72 1.94 -15.13 -3.09
CA GLY A 72 3.32 -15.46 -2.78
C GLY A 72 4.26 -15.39 -3.99
N VAL A 73 5.47 -15.91 -3.81
CA VAL A 73 6.49 -15.99 -4.87
C VAL A 73 6.14 -17.14 -5.81
N LEU A 74 6.09 -16.83 -7.10
CA LEU A 74 5.92 -17.79 -8.18
C LEU A 74 7.30 -18.29 -8.66
N PRO A 75 7.40 -19.52 -9.17
CA PRO A 75 8.65 -20.02 -9.76
C PRO A 75 9.14 -19.22 -10.98
N GLY A 76 8.25 -18.46 -11.59
CA GLY A 76 8.48 -17.62 -12.75
C GLY A 76 7.20 -16.90 -13.16
N GLU A 77 7.25 -16.12 -14.22
CA GLU A 77 6.06 -15.50 -14.80
C GLU A 77 5.11 -16.61 -15.33
N MET A 78 3.82 -16.47 -15.04
CA MET A 78 2.76 -17.37 -15.53
C MET A 78 1.86 -16.64 -16.52
N VAL A 79 1.65 -17.24 -17.69
CA VAL A 79 0.61 -16.80 -18.62
C VAL A 79 -0.67 -17.57 -18.33
N LEU A 80 -1.70 -16.87 -17.87
CA LEU A 80 -3.01 -17.42 -17.58
C LEU A 80 -3.92 -17.17 -18.79
N ALA A 81 -4.29 -18.24 -19.48
CA ALA A 81 -5.22 -18.17 -20.61
C ALA A 81 -6.66 -18.34 -20.10
N ASP A 82 -7.61 -17.64 -20.73
CA ASP A 82 -9.05 -17.75 -20.43
C ASP A 82 -9.51 -19.21 -20.52
N GLY A 83 -10.38 -19.62 -19.60
CA GLY A 83 -10.90 -20.96 -19.49
C GLY A 83 -9.95 -21.99 -18.88
N ARG A 84 -8.66 -21.68 -18.71
CA ARG A 84 -7.69 -22.59 -18.08
C ARG A 84 -8.01 -22.79 -16.59
N LYS A 85 -7.74 -23.99 -16.08
CA LYS A 85 -7.80 -24.27 -14.65
C LYS A 85 -6.46 -23.98 -13.98
N VAL A 86 -6.52 -23.36 -12.80
CA VAL A 86 -5.37 -23.07 -11.94
C VAL A 86 -5.70 -23.37 -10.49
N ILE A 87 -4.68 -23.55 -9.65
CA ILE A 87 -4.84 -23.82 -8.22
C ILE A 87 -4.34 -22.62 -7.43
N LEU A 88 -5.24 -22.01 -6.67
CA LEU A 88 -4.89 -21.05 -5.62
C LEU A 88 -4.57 -21.81 -4.32
N GLY A 89 -3.51 -21.40 -3.66
CA GLY A 89 -2.96 -22.13 -2.53
C GLY A 89 -1.93 -23.19 -2.96
N GLY A 90 -1.05 -23.59 -2.06
CA GLY A 90 0.04 -24.50 -2.35
C GLY A 90 1.11 -23.90 -3.27
N ARG A 91 1.66 -24.73 -4.18
CA ARG A 91 2.86 -24.34 -4.96
C ARG A 91 2.56 -23.57 -6.24
N GLN A 92 1.35 -23.68 -6.81
CA GLN A 92 1.09 -23.09 -8.13
C GLN A 92 0.91 -21.58 -8.04
N ILE A 93 -0.07 -21.13 -7.28
CA ILE A 93 -0.29 -19.71 -6.95
C ILE A 93 -0.45 -19.64 -5.43
N PRO A 94 0.65 -19.44 -4.68
CA PRO A 94 0.60 -19.34 -3.23
C PRO A 94 -0.24 -18.13 -2.81
N VAL A 95 -1.14 -18.30 -1.84
CA VAL A 95 -1.95 -17.22 -1.28
C VAL A 95 -1.74 -17.13 0.23
N PRO A 96 -1.91 -15.94 0.83
CA PRO A 96 -1.84 -15.80 2.28
C PRO A 96 -2.84 -16.70 3.00
N ASN A 97 -2.44 -17.27 4.14
CA ASN A 97 -3.33 -18.10 4.95
C ASN A 97 -4.64 -17.40 5.33
N ALA A 98 -4.58 -16.08 5.50
CA ALA A 98 -5.75 -15.27 5.80
C ALA A 98 -6.83 -15.28 4.69
N VAL A 99 -6.46 -15.57 3.44
CA VAL A 99 -7.37 -15.64 2.29
C VAL A 99 -8.15 -16.95 2.27
N ILE A 100 -7.50 -18.05 2.67
CA ILE A 100 -8.03 -19.42 2.52
C ILE A 100 -9.43 -19.62 3.13
N PRO A 101 -9.72 -19.15 4.38
CA PRO A 101 -11.03 -19.33 4.99
C PRO A 101 -12.19 -18.63 4.27
N PHE A 102 -11.86 -17.64 3.44
CA PHE A 102 -12.84 -16.84 2.72
C PHE A 102 -13.11 -17.34 1.30
N LEU A 103 -12.32 -18.29 0.79
CA LEU A 103 -12.57 -18.91 -0.50
C LEU A 103 -13.81 -19.78 -0.44
N LYS A 104 -14.68 -19.64 -1.42
CA LYS A 104 -15.94 -20.42 -1.56
C LYS A 104 -16.17 -20.75 -3.01
N GLU A 105 -16.88 -21.86 -3.29
CA GLU A 105 -17.35 -22.17 -4.64
C GLU A 105 -18.21 -21.04 -5.19
N GLY A 106 -18.00 -20.70 -6.46
CA GLY A 106 -18.61 -19.55 -7.11
C GLY A 106 -18.01 -18.19 -6.78
N GLN A 107 -17.04 -18.13 -5.84
CA GLN A 107 -16.35 -16.88 -5.48
C GLN A 107 -15.49 -16.38 -6.64
N ILE A 108 -15.56 -15.08 -6.90
CA ILE A 108 -14.61 -14.39 -7.78
C ILE A 108 -13.36 -14.04 -6.97
N VAL A 109 -12.19 -14.25 -7.55
CA VAL A 109 -10.90 -13.82 -7.03
C VAL A 109 -10.26 -12.92 -8.08
N SER A 110 -9.91 -11.70 -7.67
CA SER A 110 -9.26 -10.69 -8.51
C SER A 110 -7.77 -10.62 -8.18
N LEU A 111 -6.91 -10.64 -9.20
CA LEU A 111 -5.45 -10.55 -9.07
C LEU A 111 -4.93 -9.36 -9.90
N ASP A 112 -3.76 -8.83 -9.50
CA ASP A 112 -3.05 -7.74 -10.18
C ASP A 112 -3.96 -6.53 -10.47
N ASP A 113 -4.55 -5.99 -9.40
CA ASP A 113 -5.43 -4.81 -9.43
C ASP A 113 -6.61 -4.96 -10.41
N GLY A 114 -7.20 -6.16 -10.44
CA GLY A 114 -8.34 -6.47 -11.29
C GLY A 114 -8.01 -6.83 -12.74
N LYS A 115 -6.74 -6.93 -13.12
CA LYS A 115 -6.37 -7.33 -14.50
C LYS A 115 -6.66 -8.80 -14.78
N ILE A 116 -6.61 -9.66 -13.76
CA ILE A 116 -6.87 -11.10 -13.85
C ILE A 116 -8.03 -11.44 -12.94
N GLU A 117 -8.98 -12.23 -13.44
CA GLU A 117 -10.12 -12.73 -12.67
C GLU A 117 -10.20 -14.24 -12.75
N LEU A 118 -10.43 -14.85 -11.59
CA LEU A 118 -10.59 -16.30 -11.42
C LEU A 118 -11.92 -16.57 -10.77
N GLY A 119 -12.62 -17.63 -11.22
CA GLY A 119 -13.82 -18.17 -10.56
C GLY A 119 -13.47 -19.46 -9.83
N VAL A 120 -13.78 -19.55 -8.54
CA VAL A 120 -13.55 -20.75 -7.74
C VAL A 120 -14.56 -21.82 -8.14
N GLU A 121 -14.09 -22.99 -8.61
CA GLU A 121 -14.94 -24.13 -8.99
C GLU A 121 -15.10 -25.14 -7.86
N SER A 122 -14.04 -25.37 -7.08
CA SER A 122 -14.08 -26.30 -5.94
C SER A 122 -12.97 -25.98 -4.95
N ILE A 123 -13.12 -26.44 -3.71
CA ILE A 123 -12.14 -26.30 -2.65
C ILE A 123 -11.83 -27.68 -2.07
N ASP A 124 -10.54 -27.98 -1.97
CA ASP A 124 -10.04 -29.20 -1.34
C ASP A 124 -8.77 -28.88 -0.53
N ASN A 125 -8.76 -29.33 0.73
CA ASN A 125 -7.58 -29.24 1.62
C ASN A 125 -6.89 -27.86 1.63
N GLY A 126 -7.68 -26.75 1.72
CA GLY A 126 -7.17 -25.40 1.76
C GLY A 126 -6.62 -24.88 0.43
N LYS A 127 -6.93 -25.56 -0.69
CA LYS A 127 -6.61 -25.14 -2.04
C LYS A 127 -7.91 -24.96 -2.83
N ALA A 128 -7.96 -23.93 -3.67
CA ALA A 128 -9.08 -23.71 -4.56
C ALA A 128 -8.69 -24.02 -6.00
N VAL A 129 -9.46 -24.88 -6.65
CA VAL A 129 -9.40 -25.05 -8.10
C VAL A 129 -10.23 -23.93 -8.72
N CYS A 130 -9.60 -23.13 -9.53
CA CYS A 130 -10.21 -21.97 -10.14
C CYS A 130 -10.17 -22.05 -11.66
N ARG A 131 -11.18 -21.53 -12.32
CA ARG A 131 -11.21 -21.26 -13.75
C ARG A 131 -10.78 -19.81 -14.00
N VAL A 132 -9.89 -19.60 -14.95
CA VAL A 132 -9.53 -18.26 -15.41
C VAL A 132 -10.70 -17.69 -16.20
N LEU A 133 -11.30 -16.61 -15.68
CA LEU A 133 -12.38 -15.87 -16.33
C LEU A 133 -11.85 -14.77 -17.22
N ARG A 134 -10.83 -14.06 -16.74
CA ARG A 134 -10.05 -13.09 -17.50
C ARG A 134 -8.58 -13.33 -17.21
N GLY A 135 -7.83 -13.69 -18.21
CA GLY A 135 -6.42 -14.06 -18.14
C GLY A 135 -5.46 -12.88 -18.27
N GLY A 136 -4.18 -13.21 -18.19
CA GLY A 136 -3.11 -12.24 -18.28
C GLY A 136 -1.77 -12.81 -17.83
N ARG A 137 -0.75 -11.95 -17.76
CA ARG A 137 0.56 -12.28 -17.23
C ARG A 137 0.57 -12.06 -15.72
N LEU A 138 0.78 -13.13 -14.96
CA LEU A 138 0.87 -13.11 -13.50
C LEU A 138 2.31 -13.26 -13.07
N THR A 139 2.79 -12.29 -12.29
CA THR A 139 4.11 -12.32 -11.63
C THR A 139 3.95 -12.41 -10.11
N SER A 140 5.05 -12.68 -9.42
CA SER A 140 5.08 -12.79 -7.95
C SER A 140 4.58 -11.53 -7.25
N ARG A 141 4.01 -11.71 -6.07
CA ARG A 141 3.62 -10.63 -5.13
C ARG A 141 2.56 -9.67 -5.66
N LYS A 142 1.76 -10.09 -6.64
CA LYS A 142 0.61 -9.29 -7.12
C LYS A 142 -0.53 -9.30 -6.11
N SER A 143 -1.31 -8.22 -6.10
CA SER A 143 -2.48 -8.07 -5.24
C SER A 143 -3.47 -9.23 -5.42
N ILE A 144 -4.14 -9.61 -4.34
CA ILE A 144 -5.27 -10.56 -4.34
C ILE A 144 -6.43 -9.97 -3.57
N VAL A 145 -7.58 -9.90 -4.21
CA VAL A 145 -8.82 -9.38 -3.64
C VAL A 145 -9.94 -10.39 -3.86
N LEU A 146 -10.76 -10.59 -2.84
CA LEU A 146 -12.02 -11.34 -2.92
C LEU A 146 -13.17 -10.32 -2.90
N PRO A 147 -13.76 -9.95 -4.05
CA PRO A 147 -14.84 -8.99 -4.10
C PRO A 147 -15.98 -9.38 -3.16
N GLY A 148 -16.45 -8.43 -2.36
CA GLY A 148 -17.52 -8.65 -1.37
C GLY A 148 -17.07 -9.29 -0.05
N CYS A 149 -15.80 -9.67 0.10
CA CYS A 149 -15.25 -10.18 1.36
C CYS A 149 -14.40 -9.12 2.04
N SER A 150 -14.63 -8.88 3.32
CA SER A 150 -13.74 -8.07 4.19
C SER A 150 -12.84 -9.01 4.99
N ILE A 151 -11.58 -9.12 4.59
CA ILE A 151 -10.58 -9.91 5.32
C ILE A 151 -9.86 -8.97 6.25
N ARG A 152 -10.19 -9.03 7.54
CA ARG A 152 -9.54 -8.19 8.55
C ARG A 152 -8.06 -8.57 8.70
N GLN A 153 -7.21 -7.60 8.48
CA GLN A 153 -5.78 -7.65 8.71
C GLN A 153 -5.41 -6.62 9.78
N PRO A 154 -4.28 -6.76 10.50
CA PRO A 154 -3.71 -5.68 11.30
C PRO A 154 -3.56 -4.43 10.45
N VAL A 155 -3.75 -3.25 11.03
CA VAL A 155 -3.66 -1.98 10.31
C VAL A 155 -2.24 -1.72 9.84
N LEU A 156 -1.28 -1.98 10.73
CA LEU A 156 0.14 -1.81 10.47
C LEU A 156 0.83 -3.18 10.32
N THR A 157 1.67 -3.29 9.32
CA THR A 157 2.54 -4.45 9.12
C THR A 157 3.82 -4.32 9.98
N SER A 158 4.58 -5.41 10.13
CA SER A 158 5.88 -5.35 10.79
C SER A 158 6.85 -4.37 10.10
N MET A 159 6.74 -4.22 8.78
CA MET A 159 7.53 -3.26 8.01
C MET A 159 7.08 -1.82 8.29
N ASP A 160 5.77 -1.59 8.44
CA ASP A 160 5.25 -0.27 8.80
C ASP A 160 5.75 0.15 10.20
N HIS A 161 5.72 -0.75 11.18
CA HIS A 161 6.30 -0.50 12.51
C HIS A 161 7.80 -0.16 12.42
N ALA A 162 8.57 -0.91 11.62
CA ALA A 162 10.00 -0.63 11.43
C ALA A 162 10.25 0.74 10.77
N ASN A 163 9.43 1.13 9.79
CA ASN A 163 9.54 2.45 9.16
C ASN A 163 9.13 3.58 10.12
N LEU A 164 8.06 3.41 10.87
CA LEU A 164 7.59 4.40 11.84
C LEU A 164 8.60 4.62 12.98
N SER A 165 9.31 3.58 13.40
CA SER A 165 10.32 3.69 14.47
C SER A 165 11.50 4.61 14.12
N CYS A 166 11.78 4.83 12.84
CA CYS A 166 12.83 5.74 12.37
C CYS A 166 12.28 6.99 11.66
N ALA A 167 10.97 7.20 11.64
CA ALA A 167 10.33 8.28 10.89
C ALA A 167 10.91 9.67 11.25
N ARG A 168 11.11 9.95 12.53
CA ARG A 168 11.69 11.21 13.02
C ARG A 168 13.13 11.41 12.55
N GLU A 169 13.95 10.36 12.58
CA GLU A 169 15.35 10.41 12.11
C GLU A 169 15.43 10.81 10.63
N TYR A 170 14.46 10.34 9.83
CA TYR A 170 14.41 10.63 8.40
C TYR A 170 13.68 11.95 8.05
N GLY A 171 13.22 12.71 9.05
CA GLY A 171 12.53 13.97 8.83
C GLY A 171 11.14 13.83 8.23
N VAL A 172 10.45 12.72 8.50
CA VAL A 172 9.06 12.50 8.08
C VAL A 172 8.15 13.53 8.75
N THR A 173 7.32 14.20 7.97
CA THR A 173 6.35 15.19 8.45
C THR A 173 4.91 14.71 8.27
N GLU A 174 4.69 13.69 7.46
CA GLU A 174 3.36 13.18 7.12
C GLU A 174 3.40 11.67 6.92
N VAL A 175 2.36 11.00 7.39
CA VAL A 175 2.14 9.57 7.21
C VAL A 175 0.81 9.35 6.50
N MET A 176 0.83 8.60 5.41
CA MET A 176 -0.37 8.17 4.70
C MET A 176 -0.66 6.72 5.07
N LEU A 177 -1.84 6.46 5.66
CA LEU A 177 -2.33 5.13 6.01
C LEU A 177 -3.25 4.61 4.91
N PRO A 178 -2.89 3.53 4.21
CA PRO A 178 -3.76 2.92 3.20
C PRO A 178 -4.87 2.08 3.83
N PHE A 179 -5.89 1.78 3.04
CA PHE A 179 -6.99 0.84 3.37
C PHE A 179 -7.78 1.17 4.64
N VAL A 180 -7.88 2.43 5.05
CA VAL A 180 -8.61 2.85 6.25
C VAL A 180 -10.08 2.42 6.15
N ARG A 181 -10.57 1.74 7.20
CA ARG A 181 -11.92 1.18 7.31
C ARG A 181 -12.79 1.95 8.31
N GLY A 182 -12.17 2.45 9.38
CA GLY A 182 -12.83 3.17 10.46
C GLY A 182 -11.84 3.97 11.31
N LYS A 183 -12.33 4.62 12.35
CA LYS A 183 -11.51 5.41 13.26
C LYS A 183 -10.49 4.57 14.04
N GLU A 184 -10.82 3.31 14.32
CA GLU A 184 -9.95 2.40 15.06
C GLU A 184 -8.61 2.20 14.35
N ASP A 185 -8.62 2.16 13.01
CA ASP A 185 -7.41 2.03 12.21
C ASP A 185 -6.48 3.25 12.39
N LEU A 186 -7.05 4.44 12.50
CA LEU A 186 -6.29 5.68 12.73
C LEU A 186 -5.79 5.78 14.17
N GLN A 187 -6.59 5.35 15.14
CA GLN A 187 -6.21 5.33 16.55
C GLN A 187 -5.02 4.37 16.78
N GLU A 188 -4.98 3.21 16.10
CA GLU A 188 -3.83 2.30 16.13
C GLU A 188 -2.55 2.98 15.58
N LEU A 189 -2.67 3.74 14.47
CA LEU A 189 -1.54 4.52 13.95
C LEU A 189 -1.13 5.64 14.91
N GLN A 190 -2.07 6.37 15.51
CA GLN A 190 -1.80 7.44 16.48
C GLN A 190 -1.06 6.89 17.72
N GLU A 191 -1.50 5.73 18.23
CA GLU A 191 -0.82 5.05 19.34
C GLU A 191 0.61 4.65 18.97
N GLU A 192 0.83 4.17 17.75
CA GLU A 192 2.17 3.82 17.28
C GLU A 192 3.05 5.07 17.14
N LEU A 193 2.56 6.14 16.52
CA LEU A 193 3.27 7.42 16.41
C LEU A 193 3.64 7.97 17.81
N LYS A 194 2.73 7.89 18.76
CA LYS A 194 2.97 8.29 20.16
C LYS A 194 4.07 7.48 20.81
N LYS A 195 4.09 6.16 20.64
CA LYS A 195 5.19 5.29 21.15
C LYS A 195 6.54 5.69 20.59
N GLN A 196 6.57 6.19 19.36
CA GLN A 196 7.81 6.63 18.69
C GLN A 196 8.14 8.11 18.95
N GLY A 197 7.32 8.84 19.75
CA GLY A 197 7.49 10.27 20.01
C GLY A 197 7.29 11.14 18.78
N CYS A 198 6.37 10.76 17.90
CA CYS A 198 6.09 11.33 16.59
C CYS A 198 4.66 11.87 16.48
N GLU A 199 4.05 12.35 17.56
CA GLU A 199 2.66 12.84 17.60
C GLU A 199 2.43 14.09 16.74
N ASP A 200 3.47 14.78 16.34
CA ASP A 200 3.47 15.94 15.48
C ASP A 200 3.40 15.61 13.98
N ILE A 201 3.55 14.31 13.63
CA ILE A 201 3.42 13.86 12.24
C ILE A 201 1.94 13.86 11.84
N ARG A 202 1.63 14.53 10.74
CA ARG A 202 0.27 14.62 10.20
C ARG A 202 -0.18 13.30 9.57
N ILE A 203 -1.43 12.94 9.79
CA ILE A 203 -2.02 11.69 9.31
C ILE A 203 -2.92 11.93 8.10
N PHE A 204 -2.66 11.20 7.02
CA PHE A 204 -3.44 11.16 5.80
C PHE A 204 -4.14 9.81 5.67
N ALA A 205 -5.47 9.79 5.76
CA ALA A 205 -6.27 8.59 5.66
C ALA A 205 -6.64 8.29 4.20
N LYS A 206 -6.21 7.16 3.63
CA LYS A 206 -6.63 6.74 2.28
C LYS A 206 -7.90 5.92 2.34
N ILE A 207 -8.93 6.41 1.66
CA ILE A 207 -10.23 5.73 1.54
C ILE A 207 -10.23 4.96 0.22
N GLU A 208 -10.08 3.63 0.33
CA GLU A 208 -9.89 2.70 -0.79
C GLU A 208 -10.91 1.54 -0.76
N ASN A 209 -11.84 1.56 0.17
CA ASN A 209 -12.84 0.51 0.35
C ASN A 209 -14.19 1.09 0.78
N MET A 210 -15.27 0.32 0.56
CA MET A 210 -16.63 0.76 0.88
C MET A 210 -16.91 0.88 2.38
N GLU A 211 -16.16 0.18 3.23
CA GLU A 211 -16.26 0.31 4.69
C GLU A 211 -15.79 1.70 5.12
N GLY A 212 -14.61 2.15 4.64
CA GLY A 212 -14.11 3.50 4.88
C GLY A 212 -15.04 4.60 4.36
N VAL A 213 -15.68 4.39 3.20
CA VAL A 213 -16.69 5.34 2.69
C VAL A 213 -17.88 5.46 3.65
N ARG A 214 -18.39 4.34 4.17
CA ARG A 214 -19.52 4.34 5.12
C ARG A 214 -19.17 4.99 6.45
N ASN A 215 -17.95 4.78 6.91
CA ASN A 215 -17.44 5.25 8.20
C ASN A 215 -16.73 6.63 8.11
N LEU A 216 -16.85 7.32 6.98
CA LEU A 216 -16.13 8.57 6.74
C LEU A 216 -16.35 9.63 7.83
N LYS A 217 -17.58 9.70 8.41
CA LYS A 217 -17.93 10.68 9.45
C LYS A 217 -17.10 10.48 10.74
N GLU A 218 -16.74 9.26 11.07
CA GLU A 218 -15.92 8.94 12.26
C GLU A 218 -14.42 8.90 11.95
N ILE A 219 -14.04 8.77 10.67
CA ILE A 219 -12.65 8.85 10.21
C ILE A 219 -12.15 10.31 10.20
N LEU A 220 -12.97 11.25 9.73
CA LEU A 220 -12.60 12.65 9.55
C LEU A 220 -12.03 13.34 10.80
N PRO A 221 -12.56 13.13 12.02
CA PRO A 221 -11.99 13.73 13.23
C PRO A 221 -10.63 13.18 13.65
N GLU A 222 -10.25 11.98 13.16
CA GLU A 222 -9.06 11.23 13.58
C GLU A 222 -7.85 11.44 12.64
N CYS A 223 -7.98 12.27 11.60
CA CYS A 223 -6.90 12.52 10.65
C CYS A 223 -6.87 13.97 10.20
N ASP A 224 -5.71 14.41 9.71
CA ASP A 224 -5.55 15.78 9.19
C ASP A 224 -6.10 15.91 7.76
N THR A 225 -6.06 14.83 7.00
CA THR A 225 -6.47 14.85 5.60
C THR A 225 -7.01 13.48 5.17
N VAL A 226 -8.04 13.51 4.33
CA VAL A 226 -8.54 12.31 3.65
C VAL A 226 -8.06 12.30 2.21
N VAL A 227 -7.58 11.16 1.76
CA VAL A 227 -7.16 10.91 0.37
C VAL A 227 -8.17 9.96 -0.28
N ILE A 228 -8.85 10.45 -1.31
CA ILE A 228 -9.74 9.61 -2.12
C ILE A 228 -8.90 8.95 -3.20
N ALA A 229 -8.69 7.64 -3.05
CA ALA A 229 -7.95 6.85 -4.02
C ALA A 229 -8.86 6.37 -5.17
N ARG A 230 -8.22 6.06 -6.30
CA ARG A 230 -8.91 5.55 -7.49
C ARG A 230 -9.07 4.04 -7.44
#